data_ef5485c7161a503fd90f770ca6f0fc9e
#
_entry.id   ef5485c7161a503fd90f770ca6f0fc9e
#
_cell.length_a   1.000
_cell.length_b   1.000
_cell.length_c   1.000
_cell.angle_alpha   90.00
_cell.angle_beta   90.00
_cell.angle_gamma   90.00
#
_symmetry.space_group_name_H-M   'P 1'
#
loop_
_entity.id
_entity.type
_entity.pdbx_description
1 polymer ?
#
loop_
_entity_poly.entity_id
_entity_poly.type
_entity_poly.pdbx_seq_one_letter_code
_entity_poly.pdbx_strand_id
1 'polypeptide(L)'
;GVRAEIETIDAPSPGPGAGMFLFAEYESESGEIAPAGFSGFGRRGKPAEAVASEAAQPLLDHHRSGAVVDPHLADQIILPLALSGTTARFRTSEITRHLETNAQVVGHFLDVHFRLGGPGVEDGTVSLEAG
;
A
#
# COMPACT_ATOMS: atom_id res chain seq x y z
N GLY A 1 -1.04 -18.62 -13.78
CA GLY A 1 -2.23 -18.60 -12.89
C GLY A 1 -1.80 -18.21 -11.50
N VAL A 2 -2.66 -17.50 -10.76
CA VAL A 2 -2.40 -17.12 -9.37
C VAL A 2 -2.66 -18.35 -8.49
N ARG A 3 -1.72 -18.68 -7.61
CA ARG A 3 -1.89 -19.69 -6.57
C ARG A 3 -2.35 -18.97 -5.31
N ALA A 4 -3.51 -19.36 -4.77
CA ALA A 4 -4.03 -18.84 -3.52
C ALA A 4 -4.00 -19.94 -2.44
N GLU A 5 -3.53 -19.58 -1.25
CA GLU A 5 -3.63 -20.40 -0.05
C GLU A 5 -4.59 -19.71 0.92
N ILE A 6 -5.46 -20.47 1.56
CA ILE A 6 -6.46 -19.96 2.49
C ILE A 6 -6.19 -20.56 3.86
N GLU A 7 -5.99 -19.71 4.84
CA GLU A 7 -5.86 -20.07 6.24
C GLU A 7 -7.03 -19.47 7.03
N THR A 8 -7.59 -20.24 7.96
CA THR A 8 -8.61 -19.75 8.90
C THR A 8 -8.00 -19.67 10.28
N ILE A 9 -8.02 -18.46 10.86
CA ILE A 9 -7.45 -18.20 12.18
C ILE A 9 -8.58 -17.84 13.13
N ASP A 10 -8.66 -18.56 14.26
CA ASP A 10 -9.52 -18.20 15.38
C ASP A 10 -8.69 -17.37 16.38
N ALA A 11 -8.92 -16.06 16.42
CA ALA A 11 -8.16 -15.14 17.24
C ALA A 11 -8.94 -14.75 18.50
N PRO A 12 -8.32 -14.79 19.69
CA PRO A 12 -8.95 -14.31 20.92
C PRO A 12 -9.36 -12.84 20.80
N SER A 13 -10.63 -12.55 21.10
CA SER A 13 -11.18 -11.20 21.03
C SER A 13 -12.18 -10.98 22.16
N PRO A 14 -12.23 -9.76 22.76
CA PRO A 14 -13.23 -9.42 23.78
C PRO A 14 -14.67 -9.35 23.24
N GLY A 15 -14.85 -9.36 21.92
CA GLY A 15 -16.16 -9.34 21.27
C GLY A 15 -16.16 -10.07 19.93
N PRO A 16 -17.35 -10.40 19.39
CA PRO A 16 -17.47 -11.08 18.11
C PRO A 16 -16.98 -10.16 16.98
N GLY A 17 -16.11 -10.68 16.14
CA GLY A 17 -15.58 -10.00 14.96
C GLY A 17 -15.22 -11.02 13.90
N ALA A 18 -15.14 -10.56 12.67
CA ALA A 18 -14.60 -11.33 11.55
C ALA A 18 -13.85 -10.38 10.62
N GLY A 19 -12.86 -10.89 9.93
CA GLY A 19 -12.11 -10.12 8.95
C GLY A 19 -11.52 -11.03 7.89
N MET A 20 -11.21 -10.44 6.76
CA MET A 20 -10.43 -11.07 5.71
C MET A 20 -9.17 -10.24 5.50
N PHE A 21 -8.04 -10.91 5.43
CA PHE A 21 -6.76 -10.32 5.06
C PHE A 21 -6.26 -11.02 3.80
N LEU A 22 -5.92 -10.23 2.81
CA LEU A 22 -5.30 -10.69 1.58
C LEU A 22 -3.86 -10.21 1.58
N PHE A 23 -2.95 -11.13 1.39
CA PHE A 23 -1.53 -10.84 1.27
C PHE A 23 -1.06 -11.30 -0.11
N ALA A 24 -0.36 -10.44 -0.82
CA ALA A 24 0.23 -10.74 -2.11
C ALA A 24 1.69 -10.31 -2.13
N GLU A 25 2.52 -11.04 -2.84
CA GLU A 25 3.91 -10.69 -3.10
C GLU A 25 4.05 -10.36 -4.59
N TYR A 26 4.60 -9.20 -4.86
CA TYR A 26 4.90 -8.72 -6.21
C TYR A 26 6.41 -8.70 -6.42
N GLU A 27 6.85 -9.31 -7.50
CA GLU A 27 8.25 -9.30 -7.92
C GLU A 27 8.46 -8.20 -8.96
N SER A 28 9.45 -7.33 -8.73
CA SER A 28 9.87 -6.32 -9.69
C SER A 28 10.68 -6.95 -10.82
N GLU A 29 10.90 -6.22 -11.91
CA GLU A 29 11.78 -6.65 -13.02
C GLU A 29 13.23 -6.91 -12.57
N SER A 30 13.66 -6.28 -11.46
CA SER A 30 14.97 -6.49 -10.85
C SER A 30 15.02 -7.67 -9.88
N GLY A 31 13.89 -8.37 -9.66
CA GLY A 31 13.79 -9.52 -8.75
C GLY A 31 13.58 -9.15 -7.28
N GLU A 32 13.30 -7.90 -7.00
CA GLU A 32 12.94 -7.44 -5.64
C GLU A 32 11.48 -7.77 -5.36
N ILE A 33 11.20 -8.24 -4.15
CA ILE A 33 9.84 -8.60 -3.73
C ILE A 33 9.29 -7.51 -2.83
N ALA A 34 8.11 -7.00 -3.18
CA ALA A 34 7.34 -6.10 -2.35
C ALA A 34 6.02 -6.77 -1.93
N PRO A 35 5.71 -6.79 -0.62
CA PRO A 35 4.42 -7.25 -0.15
C PRO A 35 3.35 -6.20 -0.38
N ALA A 36 2.11 -6.66 -0.61
CA ALA A 36 0.91 -5.83 -0.60
C ALA A 36 -0.17 -6.49 0.25
N GLY A 37 -0.83 -5.70 1.09
CA GLY A 37 -1.81 -6.18 2.03
C GLY A 37 -3.14 -5.44 1.93
N PHE A 38 -4.25 -6.18 1.90
CA PHE A 38 -5.59 -5.63 1.82
C PHE A 38 -6.50 -6.31 2.82
N SER A 39 -7.42 -5.57 3.42
CA SER A 39 -8.28 -6.09 4.47
C SER A 39 -9.73 -5.65 4.31
N GLY A 40 -10.64 -6.51 4.75
CA GLY A 40 -12.05 -6.22 4.90
C GLY A 40 -12.52 -6.63 6.28
N PHE A 41 -13.26 -5.77 6.97
CA PHE A 41 -13.72 -6.04 8.33
C PHE A 41 -15.22 -6.28 8.37
N GLY A 42 -15.59 -7.36 9.06
CA GLY A 42 -16.96 -7.70 9.37
C GLY A 42 -17.54 -6.81 10.48
N ARG A 43 -18.83 -6.58 10.37
CA ARG A 43 -19.64 -5.96 11.42
C ARG A 43 -21.03 -6.55 11.41
N ARG A 44 -21.77 -6.38 12.49
CA ARG A 44 -23.14 -6.89 12.57
C ARG A 44 -23.99 -6.39 11.39
N GLY A 45 -24.65 -7.32 10.70
CA GLY A 45 -25.51 -7.03 9.55
C GLY A 45 -24.78 -6.83 8.21
N LYS A 46 -23.45 -6.96 8.17
CA LYS A 46 -22.68 -6.90 6.93
C LYS A 46 -22.51 -8.30 6.35
N PRO A 47 -22.95 -8.56 5.11
CA PRO A 47 -22.78 -9.85 4.45
C PRO A 47 -21.29 -10.22 4.30
N ALA A 48 -20.96 -11.50 4.36
CA ALA A 48 -19.60 -11.99 4.18
C ALA A 48 -19.02 -11.61 2.80
N GLU A 49 -19.88 -11.62 1.78
CA GLU A 49 -19.51 -11.21 0.41
C GLU A 49 -19.07 -9.74 0.33
N ALA A 50 -19.70 -8.86 1.13
CA ALA A 50 -19.29 -7.47 1.20
C ALA A 50 -17.93 -7.30 1.90
N VAL A 51 -17.66 -8.10 2.95
CA VAL A 51 -16.34 -8.13 3.61
C VAL A 51 -15.27 -8.63 2.64
N ALA A 52 -15.56 -9.70 1.90
CA ALA A 52 -14.66 -10.24 0.89
C ALA A 52 -14.37 -9.22 -0.24
N SER A 53 -15.40 -8.54 -0.72
CA SER A 53 -15.26 -7.53 -1.78
C SER A 53 -14.43 -6.32 -1.35
N GLU A 54 -14.55 -5.90 -0.09
CA GLU A 54 -13.73 -4.80 0.46
C GLU A 54 -12.24 -5.11 0.48
N ALA A 55 -11.86 -6.36 0.69
CA ALA A 55 -10.47 -6.78 0.61
C ALA A 55 -10.04 -7.05 -0.84
N ALA A 56 -10.89 -7.74 -1.62
CA ALA A 56 -10.52 -8.22 -2.94
C ALA A 56 -10.48 -7.11 -4.01
N GLN A 57 -11.39 -6.13 -3.96
CA GLN A 57 -11.44 -5.10 -4.99
C GLN A 57 -10.17 -4.24 -5.01
N PRO A 58 -9.66 -3.71 -3.87
CA PRO A 58 -8.40 -2.97 -3.85
C PRO A 58 -7.20 -3.81 -4.31
N LEU A 59 -7.15 -5.12 -3.95
CA LEU A 59 -6.10 -6.02 -4.45
C LEU A 59 -6.14 -6.13 -5.98
N LEU A 60 -7.33 -6.30 -6.57
CA LEU A 60 -7.48 -6.42 -8.02
C LEU A 60 -7.10 -5.12 -8.73
N ASP A 61 -7.45 -3.98 -8.17
CA ASP A 61 -7.13 -2.67 -8.74
C ASP A 61 -5.62 -2.40 -8.63
N HIS A 62 -5.00 -2.74 -7.50
CA HIS A 62 -3.54 -2.71 -7.35
C HIS A 62 -2.84 -3.62 -8.37
N HIS A 63 -3.30 -4.86 -8.51
CA HIS A 63 -2.73 -5.79 -9.49
C HIS A 63 -2.83 -5.26 -10.94
N ARG A 64 -3.97 -4.67 -11.31
CA ARG A 64 -4.17 -4.09 -12.66
C ARG A 64 -3.29 -2.87 -12.92
N SER A 65 -2.96 -2.11 -11.89
CA SER A 65 -2.09 -0.93 -12.01
C SER A 65 -0.65 -1.29 -12.40
N GLY A 66 -0.23 -2.52 -12.12
CA GLY A 66 1.16 -2.97 -12.28
C GLY A 66 2.14 -2.27 -11.33
N ALA A 67 1.65 -1.54 -10.33
CA ALA A 67 2.49 -0.96 -9.29
C ALA A 67 2.96 -2.04 -8.31
N VAL A 68 4.17 -1.90 -7.79
CA VAL A 68 4.76 -2.85 -6.84
C VAL A 68 4.41 -2.48 -5.39
N VAL A 69 4.27 -1.18 -5.12
CA VAL A 69 3.98 -0.67 -3.77
C VAL A 69 2.50 -0.35 -3.64
N ASP A 70 1.83 -0.96 -2.66
CA ASP A 70 0.43 -0.63 -2.38
C ASP A 70 0.29 0.77 -1.73
N PRO A 71 -0.90 1.40 -1.76
CA PRO A 71 -1.09 2.77 -1.28
C PRO A 71 -0.80 2.97 0.21
N HIS A 72 -1.03 1.94 1.05
CA HIS A 72 -0.77 2.01 2.49
C HIS A 72 0.72 1.87 2.78
N LEU A 73 1.40 0.97 2.10
CA LEU A 73 2.85 0.83 2.20
C LEU A 73 3.55 2.09 1.71
N ALA A 74 3.09 2.69 0.60
CA ALA A 74 3.64 3.94 0.08
C ALA A 74 3.68 5.05 1.13
N ASP A 75 2.60 5.22 1.88
CA ASP A 75 2.48 6.20 2.96
C ASP A 75 3.43 5.89 4.14
N GLN A 76 3.60 4.63 4.47
CA GLN A 76 4.43 4.20 5.60
C GLN A 76 5.93 4.26 5.34
N ILE A 77 6.37 4.02 4.09
CA ILE A 77 7.81 3.96 3.77
C ILE A 77 8.46 5.33 3.52
N ILE A 78 7.71 6.39 3.23
CA ILE A 78 8.31 7.69 2.90
C ILE A 78 9.11 8.28 4.06
N LEU A 79 8.68 8.11 5.30
CA LEU A 79 9.41 8.61 6.47
C LEU A 79 10.73 7.85 6.70
N PRO A 80 10.77 6.51 6.77
CA PRO A 80 12.04 5.79 6.87
C PRO A 80 12.97 6.04 5.68
N LEU A 81 12.45 6.18 4.46
CA LEU A 81 13.26 6.55 3.29
C LEU A 81 13.87 7.94 3.44
N ALA A 82 13.09 8.92 3.90
CA ALA A 82 13.60 10.27 4.17
C ALA A 82 14.69 10.27 5.25
N LEU A 83 14.51 9.51 6.32
CA LEU A 83 15.50 9.39 7.40
C LEU A 83 16.78 8.65 6.98
N SER A 84 16.69 7.78 5.97
CA SER A 84 17.88 7.09 5.45
C SER A 84 18.82 7.99 4.65
N GLY A 85 18.37 9.17 4.24
CA GLY A 85 19.14 10.11 3.40
C GLY A 85 19.43 9.58 2.00
N THR A 86 18.70 8.58 1.54
CA THR A 86 18.87 8.00 0.20
C THR A 86 17.87 8.58 -0.79
N THR A 87 18.31 8.76 -2.04
CA THR A 87 17.39 8.99 -3.14
C THR A 87 16.60 7.73 -3.42
N ALA A 88 15.29 7.83 -3.50
CA ALA A 88 14.41 6.72 -3.77
C ALA A 88 13.37 7.06 -4.84
N ARG A 89 12.99 6.06 -5.62
CA ARG A 89 11.90 6.15 -6.59
C ARG A 89 11.14 4.85 -6.62
N PHE A 90 9.82 4.91 -6.49
CA PHE A 90 8.94 3.76 -6.61
C PHE A 90 7.61 4.17 -7.24
N ARG A 91 6.79 3.18 -7.57
CA ARG A 91 5.45 3.38 -8.09
C ARG A 91 4.42 2.72 -7.18
N THR A 92 3.41 3.50 -6.80
CA THR A 92 2.23 3.03 -6.07
C THR A 92 1.00 3.03 -6.98
N SER A 93 0.02 2.19 -6.67
CA SER A 93 -1.24 2.13 -7.43
C SER A 93 -2.12 3.37 -7.25
N GLU A 94 -1.91 4.15 -6.17
CA GLU A 94 -2.64 5.37 -5.90
C GLU A 94 -1.80 6.33 -5.06
N ILE A 95 -1.77 7.60 -5.44
CA ILE A 95 -1.26 8.69 -4.60
C ILE A 95 -2.41 9.19 -3.73
N THR A 96 -2.45 8.70 -2.49
CA THR A 96 -3.50 9.04 -1.54
C THR A 96 -3.27 10.41 -0.90
N ARG A 97 -4.34 11.00 -0.35
CA ARG A 97 -4.22 12.25 0.43
C ARG A 97 -3.35 12.08 1.68
N HIS A 98 -3.29 10.87 2.25
CA HIS A 98 -2.37 10.56 3.36
C HIS A 98 -0.92 10.67 2.92
N LEU A 99 -0.58 10.05 1.79
CA LEU A 99 0.76 10.14 1.21
C LEU A 99 1.15 11.59 0.90
N GLU A 100 0.25 12.37 0.27
CA GLU A 100 0.48 13.80 -0.01
C GLU A 100 0.74 14.59 1.27
N THR A 101 -0.11 14.40 2.29
CA THR A 101 0.02 15.10 3.58
C THR A 101 1.30 14.71 4.30
N ASN A 102 1.62 13.44 4.35
CA ASN A 102 2.85 12.95 4.99
C ASN A 102 4.10 13.45 4.27
N ALA A 103 4.12 13.45 2.94
CA ALA A 103 5.23 13.99 2.16
C ALA A 103 5.45 15.50 2.47
N GLN A 104 4.38 16.28 2.56
CA GLN A 104 4.45 17.69 2.93
C GLN A 104 4.98 17.86 4.35
N VAL A 105 4.44 17.11 5.32
CA VAL A 105 4.87 17.18 6.73
C VAL A 105 6.34 16.79 6.86
N VAL A 106 6.75 15.66 6.30
CA VAL A 106 8.16 15.20 6.36
C VAL A 106 9.11 16.22 5.74
N GLY A 107 8.76 16.82 4.59
CA GLY A 107 9.56 17.86 3.93
C GLY A 107 9.64 19.18 4.71
N HIS A 108 8.78 19.41 5.72
CA HIS A 108 8.90 20.55 6.63
C HIS A 108 9.94 20.33 7.74
N PHE A 109 10.21 19.08 8.12
CA PHE A 109 11.11 18.73 9.22
C PHE A 109 12.46 18.19 8.76
N LEU A 110 12.52 17.64 7.56
CA LEU A 110 13.73 17.06 6.99
C LEU A 110 14.09 17.79 5.69
N ASP A 111 15.37 17.90 5.39
CA ASP A 111 15.86 18.46 4.14
C ASP A 111 15.75 17.42 3.03
N VAL A 112 14.52 17.23 2.56
CA VAL A 112 14.16 16.27 1.52
C VAL A 112 13.09 16.84 0.59
N HIS A 113 13.18 16.48 -0.67
CA HIS A 113 12.22 16.87 -1.69
C HIS A 113 11.44 15.68 -2.22
N PHE A 114 10.11 15.73 -2.02
CA PHE A 114 9.20 14.75 -2.59
C PHE A 114 8.61 15.25 -3.91
N ARG A 115 8.52 14.37 -4.88
CA ARG A 115 7.75 14.58 -6.09
C ARG A 115 6.74 13.43 -6.24
N LEU A 116 5.46 13.78 -6.21
CA LEU A 116 4.34 12.84 -6.27
C LEU A 116 3.63 13.02 -7.62
N GLY A 117 3.92 12.10 -8.57
CA GLY A 117 3.39 12.21 -9.94
C GLY A 117 3.85 13.47 -10.67
N GLY A 118 3.10 13.85 -11.70
CA GLY A 118 3.30 15.10 -12.43
C GLY A 118 3.46 14.91 -13.95
N PRO A 119 3.48 16.00 -14.72
CA PRO A 119 3.62 15.94 -16.17
C PRO A 119 4.90 15.21 -16.60
N GLY A 120 4.75 14.25 -17.51
CA GLY A 120 5.88 13.48 -18.06
C GLY A 120 6.40 12.38 -17.15
N VAL A 121 5.71 12.08 -16.05
CA VAL A 121 6.00 10.98 -15.14
C VAL A 121 4.83 10.01 -15.17
N GLU A 122 5.10 8.71 -15.10
CA GLU A 122 4.07 7.69 -15.02
C GLU A 122 3.21 7.87 -13.75
N ASP A 123 1.89 7.69 -13.90
CA ASP A 123 0.96 7.82 -12.78
C ASP A 123 1.37 6.94 -11.58
N GLY A 124 1.20 7.46 -10.38
CA GLY A 124 1.59 6.78 -9.15
C GLY A 124 3.08 6.81 -8.82
N THR A 125 3.91 7.50 -9.60
CA THR A 125 5.34 7.62 -9.28
C THR A 125 5.57 8.53 -8.08
N VAL A 126 6.35 8.04 -7.14
CA VAL A 126 6.87 8.76 -5.97
C VAL A 126 8.38 8.82 -6.09
N SER A 127 8.94 10.02 -6.00
CA SER A 127 10.39 10.24 -5.95
C SER A 127 10.74 11.05 -4.71
N LEU A 128 11.84 10.68 -4.09
CA LEU A 128 12.44 11.33 -2.94
C LEU A 128 13.89 11.61 -3.25
N GLU A 129 14.31 12.85 -3.02
CA GLU A 129 15.70 13.29 -3.14
C GLU A 129 16.11 13.94 -1.81
N ALA A 130 17.28 13.55 -1.27
CA ALA A 130 17.89 14.23 -0.15
C ALA A 130 18.41 15.59 -0.63
N GLY A 131 18.19 16.65 0.16
CA GLY A 131 18.69 17.99 -0.09
C GLY A 131 20.18 18.16 0.21
#